data_ffedaabc2a466f9bcff08c8e8beec8f8
#
_entry.id   ffedaabc2a466f9bcff08c8e8beec8f8
#
_cell.length_a   1.000
_cell.length_b   1.000
_cell.length_c   1.000
_cell.angle_alpha   90.00
_cell.angle_beta   90.00
_cell.angle_gamma   90.00
#
_symmetry.space_group_name_H-M   'P 1'
#
loop_
_entity.id
_entity.type
_entity.pdbx_description
1 polymer ?
#
loop_
_entity_poly.entity_id
_entity_poly.type
_entity_poly.pdbx_seq_one_letter_code
_entity_poly.pdbx_strand_id
1 'polypeptide(L)'
;PEKGKLNIERYNKGLEAKEFFMQFYNHSCKKIVIENPVSSKIFDLPKYSQEIQPYEYGHPYTKKTRLWIKGLPNLKPTNMIDKSLVKTFIESGTSRYKNTDRNKNRYVARGSKDRSKFWVGIAQAMAQQWGDK
;
A
#
# COMPACT_ATOMS: atom_id res chain seq x y z
N PRO A 1 -18.53 -17.54 1.86
CA PRO A 1 -18.82 -17.40 0.44
C PRO A 1 -18.18 -18.52 -0.37
N GLU A 2 -18.90 -19.04 -1.31
CA GLU A 2 -18.38 -20.07 -2.20
C GLU A 2 -17.23 -19.55 -3.04
N LYS A 3 -16.21 -20.38 -3.21
CA LYS A 3 -15.01 -20.05 -3.99
C LYS A 3 -15.41 -19.66 -5.42
N GLY A 4 -15.05 -18.44 -5.82
CA GLY A 4 -15.34 -17.93 -7.16
C GLY A 4 -16.61 -17.08 -7.29
N LYS A 5 -17.42 -16.95 -6.25
CA LYS A 5 -18.58 -16.05 -6.27
C LYS A 5 -18.22 -14.67 -5.74
N LEU A 6 -18.72 -13.65 -6.41
CA LEU A 6 -18.56 -12.25 -6.00
C LEU A 6 -19.38 -12.00 -4.73
N ASN A 7 -18.72 -11.48 -3.68
CA ASN A 7 -19.43 -10.99 -2.51
C ASN A 7 -19.93 -9.58 -2.83
N ILE A 8 -21.24 -9.46 -3.05
CA ILE A 8 -21.87 -8.22 -3.50
C ILE A 8 -21.72 -7.09 -2.49
N GLU A 9 -21.87 -7.37 -1.19
CA GLU A 9 -21.69 -6.36 -0.14
C GLU A 9 -20.27 -5.78 -0.15
N ARG A 10 -19.29 -6.66 -0.20
CA ARG A 10 -17.87 -6.26 -0.25
C ARG A 10 -17.53 -5.52 -1.55
N TYR A 11 -18.13 -5.95 -2.66
CA TYR A 11 -17.99 -5.28 -3.94
C TYR A 11 -18.56 -3.86 -3.90
N ASN A 12 -19.75 -3.68 -3.33
CA ASN A 12 -20.37 -2.35 -3.20
C ASN A 12 -19.54 -1.41 -2.33
N LYS A 13 -18.97 -1.91 -1.24
CA LYS A 13 -18.02 -1.13 -0.41
C LYS A 13 -16.77 -0.73 -1.20
N GLY A 14 -16.27 -1.63 -2.05
CA GLY A 14 -15.16 -1.34 -2.94
C GLY A 14 -15.47 -0.27 -3.96
N LEU A 15 -16.71 -0.26 -4.51
CA LEU A 15 -17.16 0.79 -5.42
C LEU A 15 -17.25 2.15 -4.73
N GLU A 16 -17.74 2.20 -3.49
CA GLU A 16 -17.75 3.42 -2.69
C GLU A 16 -16.34 3.94 -2.44
N ALA A 17 -15.42 3.05 -2.11
CA ALA A 17 -14.02 3.41 -1.93
C ALA A 17 -13.38 3.93 -3.22
N LYS A 18 -13.71 3.34 -4.37
CA LYS A 18 -13.26 3.83 -5.68
C LYS A 18 -13.81 5.24 -5.95
N GLU A 19 -15.07 5.48 -5.68
CA GLU A 19 -15.70 6.80 -5.86
C GLU A 19 -14.97 7.86 -5.03
N PHE A 20 -14.68 7.54 -3.77
CA PHE A 20 -13.90 8.41 -2.88
C PHE A 20 -12.49 8.67 -3.43
N PHE A 21 -11.81 7.62 -3.89
CA PHE A 21 -10.51 7.74 -4.54
C PHE A 21 -10.57 8.69 -5.75
N MET A 22 -11.57 8.52 -6.61
CA MET A 22 -11.70 9.31 -7.84
C MET A 22 -11.99 10.78 -7.57
N GLN A 23 -12.61 11.12 -6.44
CA GLN A 23 -12.78 12.51 -6.03
C GLN A 23 -11.43 13.21 -5.82
N PHE A 24 -10.47 12.55 -5.18
CA PHE A 24 -9.12 13.07 -5.03
C PHE A 24 -8.35 13.07 -6.35
N TYR A 25 -8.46 11.98 -7.10
CA TYR A 25 -7.77 11.83 -8.38
C TYR A 25 -8.17 12.93 -9.38
N ASN A 26 -9.43 13.30 -9.42
CA ASN A 26 -9.98 14.32 -10.32
C ASN A 26 -9.99 15.73 -9.73
N HIS A 27 -9.46 15.91 -8.53
CA HIS A 27 -9.46 17.21 -7.87
C HIS A 27 -8.60 18.21 -8.63
N SER A 28 -8.99 19.49 -8.60
CA SER A 28 -8.30 20.58 -9.31
C SER A 28 -6.97 21.01 -8.67
N CYS A 29 -6.64 20.54 -7.50
CA CYS A 29 -5.36 20.84 -6.86
C CYS A 29 -4.18 20.45 -7.76
N LYS A 30 -3.18 21.34 -7.87
CA LYS A 30 -2.03 21.14 -8.76
C LYS A 30 -1.07 20.05 -8.27
N LYS A 31 -1.03 19.80 -6.96
CA LYS A 31 -0.14 18.83 -6.35
C LYS A 31 -0.96 17.87 -5.53
N ILE A 32 -1.01 16.61 -5.97
CA ILE A 32 -1.77 15.56 -5.30
C ILE A 32 -0.92 14.30 -5.25
N VAL A 33 -0.92 13.65 -4.11
CA VAL A 33 -0.45 12.28 -3.97
C VAL A 33 -1.53 11.45 -3.29
N ILE A 34 -1.85 10.31 -3.89
CA ILE A 34 -2.76 9.34 -3.31
C ILE A 34 -1.96 8.05 -3.07
N GLU A 35 -2.01 7.56 -1.87
CA GLU A 35 -1.40 6.29 -1.49
C GLU A 35 -2.50 5.24 -1.36
N ASN A 36 -2.29 4.07 -1.94
CA ASN A 36 -3.20 2.95 -1.80
C ASN A 36 -2.45 1.63 -1.99
N PRO A 37 -2.79 0.59 -1.23
CA PRO A 37 -2.25 -0.74 -1.49
C PRO A 37 -2.77 -1.27 -2.83
N VAL A 38 -2.22 -2.39 -3.27
CA VAL A 38 -2.65 -3.04 -4.51
C VAL A 38 -4.13 -3.44 -4.37
N SER A 39 -4.97 -2.84 -5.17
CA SER A 39 -6.41 -3.14 -5.19
C SER A 39 -6.74 -4.24 -6.20
N SER A 40 -7.92 -4.82 -6.05
CA SER A 40 -8.43 -5.78 -7.02
C SER A 40 -8.61 -5.13 -8.40
N LYS A 41 -8.27 -5.86 -9.45
CA LYS A 41 -8.44 -5.42 -10.84
C LYS A 41 -9.89 -5.12 -11.21
N ILE A 42 -10.85 -5.72 -10.48
CA ILE A 42 -12.27 -5.52 -10.74
C ILE A 42 -12.71 -4.05 -10.59
N PHE A 43 -11.98 -3.26 -9.79
CA PHE A 43 -12.30 -1.85 -9.58
C PHE A 43 -11.71 -0.92 -10.64
N ASP A 44 -10.81 -1.43 -11.47
CA ASP A 44 -10.25 -0.72 -12.62
C ASP A 44 -9.82 0.73 -12.29
N LEU A 45 -8.95 0.85 -11.27
CA LEU A 45 -8.38 2.15 -10.92
C LEU A 45 -7.45 2.67 -12.03
N PRO A 46 -7.28 4.00 -12.16
CA PRO A 46 -6.30 4.54 -13.08
C PRO A 46 -4.90 3.96 -12.84
N LYS A 47 -4.05 3.99 -13.85
CA LYS A 47 -2.68 3.51 -13.71
C LYS A 47 -1.93 4.36 -12.68
N TYR A 48 -1.28 3.68 -11.73
CA TYR A 48 -0.46 4.35 -10.73
C TYR A 48 0.81 4.95 -11.35
N SER A 49 1.34 5.99 -10.69
CA SER A 49 2.58 6.64 -11.11
C SER A 49 3.80 5.84 -10.67
N GLN A 50 3.75 5.23 -9.48
CA GLN A 50 4.88 4.59 -8.84
C GLN A 50 4.42 3.53 -7.85
N GLU A 51 5.17 2.42 -7.77
CA GLU A 51 5.00 1.42 -6.72
C GLU A 51 6.23 1.46 -5.80
N ILE A 52 5.99 1.55 -4.49
CA ILE A 52 7.05 1.61 -3.49
C ILE A 52 6.91 0.49 -2.47
N GLN A 53 8.00 0.24 -1.75
CA GLN A 53 8.08 -0.78 -0.72
C GLN A 53 8.69 -0.18 0.56
N PRO A 54 8.21 -0.57 1.76
CA PRO A 54 8.78 -0.09 3.02
C PRO A 54 10.29 -0.32 3.17
N TYR A 55 10.82 -1.40 2.60
CA TYR A 55 12.25 -1.69 2.71
C TYR A 55 13.14 -0.67 1.96
N GLU A 56 12.57 0.10 1.04
CA GLU A 56 13.28 1.19 0.36
C GLU A 56 13.42 2.44 1.25
N TYR A 57 12.70 2.47 2.38
CA TYR A 57 12.58 3.64 3.26
C TYR A 57 12.89 3.31 4.73
N GLY A 58 13.70 2.28 4.99
CA GLY A 58 14.21 1.97 6.32
C GLY A 58 13.35 1.03 7.16
N HIS A 59 12.35 0.41 6.60
CA HIS A 59 11.50 -0.57 7.28
C HIS A 59 11.74 -1.98 6.74
N PRO A 60 12.01 -2.99 7.58
CA PRO A 60 12.40 -4.32 7.10
C PRO A 60 11.19 -5.16 6.62
N TYR A 61 10.35 -4.58 5.77
CA TYR A 61 9.13 -5.24 5.30
C TYR A 61 8.88 -5.00 3.83
N THR A 62 8.21 -5.97 3.18
CA THR A 62 7.58 -5.76 1.89
C THR A 62 6.10 -5.45 2.10
N LYS A 63 5.60 -4.42 1.44
CA LYS A 63 4.18 -4.12 1.33
C LYS A 63 4.00 -3.25 0.10
N LYS A 64 3.63 -3.86 -1.02
CA LYS A 64 3.43 -3.12 -2.26
C LYS A 64 2.44 -1.99 -2.06
N THR A 65 2.92 -0.77 -2.18
CA THR A 65 2.16 0.44 -2.00
C THR A 65 2.24 1.26 -3.28
N ARG A 66 1.10 1.65 -3.80
CA ARG A 66 1.03 2.40 -5.05
C ARG A 66 0.75 3.86 -4.80
N LEU A 67 1.42 4.71 -5.57
CA LEU A 67 1.26 6.16 -5.51
C LEU A 67 0.71 6.67 -6.85
N TRP A 68 -0.32 7.47 -6.76
CA TRP A 68 -0.81 8.30 -7.86
C TRP A 68 -0.34 9.72 -7.59
N ILE A 69 0.58 10.22 -8.42
CA ILE A 69 1.28 11.48 -8.18
C ILE A 69 0.93 12.46 -9.27
N LYS A 70 0.56 13.68 -8.88
CA LYS A 70 0.24 14.77 -9.77
C LYS A 70 1.02 16.02 -9.33
N GLY A 71 1.77 16.60 -10.24
CA GLY A 71 2.50 17.85 -9.97
C GLY A 71 3.74 17.72 -9.08
N LEU A 72 4.17 16.49 -8.80
CA LEU A 72 5.34 16.19 -7.99
C LEU A 72 6.19 15.12 -8.68
N PRO A 73 7.52 15.11 -8.46
CA PRO A 73 8.36 14.05 -8.99
C PRO A 73 8.16 12.72 -8.25
N ASN A 74 8.58 11.62 -8.86
CA ASN A 74 8.55 10.32 -8.20
C ASN A 74 9.41 10.35 -6.93
N LEU A 75 8.94 9.60 -5.92
CA LEU A 75 9.65 9.47 -4.66
C LEU A 75 10.88 8.59 -4.83
N LYS A 76 12.03 9.04 -4.34
CA LYS A 76 13.28 8.27 -4.40
C LYS A 76 13.50 7.48 -3.11
N PRO A 77 14.02 6.24 -3.20
CA PRO A 77 14.40 5.50 -2.01
C PRO A 77 15.40 6.28 -1.14
N THR A 78 15.26 6.17 0.18
CA THR A 78 16.12 6.89 1.13
C THR A 78 17.00 5.98 1.98
N ASN A 79 16.55 4.76 2.24
CA ASN A 79 17.26 3.84 3.11
C ASN A 79 16.92 2.39 2.77
N MET A 80 17.70 1.80 1.85
CA MET A 80 17.51 0.42 1.41
C MET A 80 17.93 -0.56 2.49
N ILE A 81 16.98 -1.34 3.00
CA ILE A 81 17.26 -2.41 3.96
C ILE A 81 17.79 -3.64 3.22
N ASP A 82 18.79 -4.29 3.80
CA ASP A 82 19.36 -5.52 3.25
C ASP A 82 18.27 -6.59 3.10
N LYS A 83 18.26 -7.25 1.94
CA LYS A 83 17.25 -8.28 1.61
C LYS A 83 17.18 -9.41 2.64
N SER A 84 18.31 -9.75 3.28
CA SER A 84 18.34 -10.79 4.32
C SER A 84 17.52 -10.43 5.56
N LEU A 85 17.27 -9.13 5.78
CA LEU A 85 16.51 -8.61 6.93
C LEU A 85 15.05 -8.32 6.59
N VAL A 86 14.67 -8.36 5.32
CA VAL A 86 13.33 -8.00 4.89
C VAL A 86 12.35 -9.15 5.10
N LYS A 87 11.23 -8.85 5.76
CA LYS A 87 10.13 -9.80 6.00
C LYS A 87 8.95 -9.47 5.09
N THR A 88 8.27 -10.51 4.60
CA THR A 88 7.02 -10.33 3.86
C THR A 88 5.89 -9.95 4.82
N PHE A 89 5.27 -8.81 4.61
CA PHE A 89 4.14 -8.34 5.40
C PHE A 89 2.85 -8.98 4.88
N ILE A 90 2.18 -9.75 5.75
CA ILE A 90 0.94 -10.47 5.43
C ILE A 90 -0.24 -9.75 6.10
N GLU A 91 -1.12 -9.21 5.31
CA GLU A 91 -2.30 -8.47 5.79
C GLU A 91 -3.47 -9.36 6.18
N SER A 92 -3.59 -10.55 5.59
CA SER A 92 -4.71 -11.43 5.85
C SER A 92 -4.45 -12.35 7.03
N GLY A 93 -5.27 -12.24 8.08
CA GLY A 93 -5.22 -13.12 9.26
C GLY A 93 -5.76 -14.53 9.02
N THR A 94 -5.75 -15.04 7.79
CA THR A 94 -6.23 -16.38 7.48
C THR A 94 -5.27 -17.44 8.02
N SER A 95 -5.81 -18.55 8.50
CA SER A 95 -5.06 -19.68 9.06
C SER A 95 -3.97 -20.24 8.15
N ARG A 96 -4.07 -19.94 6.84
CA ARG A 96 -3.10 -20.35 5.83
C ARG A 96 -1.67 -19.81 6.08
N TYR A 97 -1.57 -18.71 6.82
CA TYR A 97 -0.30 -18.02 7.07
C TYR A 97 0.13 -18.02 8.55
N LYS A 98 -0.48 -18.90 9.36
CA LYS A 98 0.01 -19.08 10.73
C LYS A 98 1.48 -19.50 10.71
N ASN A 99 2.24 -18.95 11.63
CA ASN A 99 3.67 -19.23 11.80
C ASN A 99 3.95 -20.74 11.82
N THR A 100 4.26 -21.29 10.67
CA THR A 100 4.93 -22.57 10.57
C THR A 100 6.41 -22.29 10.36
N ASP A 101 7.28 -23.16 10.81
CA ASP A 101 8.75 -23.02 10.69
C ASP A 101 9.23 -22.75 9.26
N ARG A 102 8.37 -23.00 8.27
CA ARG A 102 8.64 -22.74 6.85
C ARG A 102 8.61 -21.25 6.47
N ASN A 103 8.15 -20.38 7.37
CA ASN A 103 7.85 -18.97 7.04
C ASN A 103 8.52 -17.96 7.97
N LYS A 104 9.76 -18.23 8.36
CA LYS A 104 10.55 -17.36 9.27
C LYS A 104 10.70 -15.92 8.79
N ASN A 105 10.50 -15.65 7.48
CA ASN A 105 10.65 -14.33 6.88
C ASN A 105 9.30 -13.63 6.64
N ARG A 106 8.29 -13.94 7.46
CA ARG A 106 6.97 -13.32 7.34
C ARG A 106 6.57 -12.62 8.63
N TYR A 107 5.96 -11.46 8.47
CA TYR A 107 5.27 -10.76 9.55
C TYR A 107 3.78 -10.77 9.25
N VAL A 108 2.99 -11.35 10.15
CA VAL A 108 1.53 -11.40 10.00
C VAL A 108 0.91 -10.26 10.80
N ALA A 109 0.23 -9.36 10.12
CA ALA A 109 -0.45 -8.24 10.75
C ALA A 109 -1.58 -8.71 11.68
N ARG A 110 -1.63 -8.13 12.88
CA ARG A 110 -2.64 -8.44 13.90
C ARG A 110 -3.66 -7.32 13.96
N GLY A 111 -4.86 -7.57 13.43
CA GLY A 111 -5.96 -6.61 13.48
C GLY A 111 -5.84 -5.46 12.48
N SER A 112 -6.85 -4.60 12.47
CA SER A 112 -6.97 -3.49 11.52
C SER A 112 -5.91 -2.41 11.73
N LYS A 113 -5.56 -2.12 12.97
CA LYS A 113 -4.55 -1.11 13.31
C LYS A 113 -3.19 -1.44 12.72
N ASP A 114 -2.77 -2.70 12.83
CA ASP A 114 -1.50 -3.18 12.29
C ASP A 114 -1.52 -3.21 10.77
N ARG A 115 -2.65 -3.60 10.16
CA ARG A 115 -2.83 -3.62 8.71
C ARG A 115 -2.83 -2.23 8.06
N SER A 116 -3.33 -1.22 8.79
CA SER A 116 -3.38 0.16 8.33
C SER A 116 -2.14 0.98 8.71
N LYS A 117 -1.09 0.32 9.20
CA LYS A 117 0.15 0.97 9.63
C LYS A 117 0.76 1.81 8.50
N PHE A 118 0.99 3.09 8.78
CA PHE A 118 1.70 3.97 7.90
C PHE A 118 3.21 3.96 8.23
N TRP A 119 4.04 3.94 7.21
CA TRP A 119 5.48 3.81 7.38
C TRP A 119 6.15 5.18 7.52
N VAL A 120 6.70 5.47 8.70
CA VAL A 120 7.33 6.75 9.04
C VAL A 120 8.43 7.14 8.05
N GLY A 121 9.25 6.19 7.61
CA GLY A 121 10.31 6.45 6.63
C GLY A 121 9.79 6.96 5.29
N ILE A 122 8.63 6.48 4.87
CA ILE A 122 7.96 6.96 3.65
C ILE A 122 7.47 8.39 3.85
N ALA A 123 6.83 8.68 4.99
CA ALA A 123 6.38 10.03 5.32
C ALA A 123 7.54 11.03 5.37
N GLN A 124 8.66 10.64 5.97
CA GLN A 124 9.86 11.46 6.03
C GLN A 124 10.42 11.73 4.63
N ALA A 125 10.46 10.71 3.76
CA ALA A 125 10.91 10.87 2.38
C ALA A 125 10.03 11.85 1.61
N MET A 126 8.71 11.76 1.77
CA MET A 126 7.76 12.69 1.16
C MET A 126 8.00 14.12 1.64
N ALA A 127 8.17 14.32 2.96
CA ALA A 127 8.42 15.63 3.53
C ALA A 127 9.74 16.24 3.02
N GLN A 128 10.80 15.45 2.96
CA GLN A 128 12.12 15.88 2.49
C GLN A 128 12.15 16.19 1.00
N GLN A 129 11.52 15.33 0.19
CA GLN A 129 11.62 15.44 -1.26
C GLN A 129 10.55 16.35 -1.87
N TRP A 130 9.41 16.50 -1.21
CA TRP A 130 8.26 17.27 -1.72
C TRP A 130 7.91 18.50 -0.90
N GLY A 131 8.46 18.64 0.31
CA GLY A 131 8.08 19.72 1.25
C GLY A 131 8.25 21.13 0.71
N ASP A 132 9.23 21.34 -0.18
CA ASP A 132 9.54 22.66 -0.76
C ASP A 132 8.98 22.83 -2.18
N LYS A 133 8.14 21.93 -2.63
CA LYS A 133 7.67 21.91 -4.02
C LYS A 133 6.24 22.37 -4.23
#